data_b48b6b99c2f0dc3a7a2427d268821195
#
_entry.id   b48b6b99c2f0dc3a7a2427d268821195
#
_cell.length_a   1.000
_cell.length_b   1.000
_cell.length_c   1.000
_cell.angle_alpha   90.00
_cell.angle_beta   90.00
_cell.angle_gamma   90.00
#
_symmetry.space_group_name_H-M   'P 1'
#
loop_
_entity.id
_entity.type
_entity.pdbx_description
1 polymer ?
#
loop_
_entity_poly.entity_id
_entity_poly.type
_entity_poly.pdbx_seq_one_letter_code
_entity_poly.pdbx_strand_id
1 'polypeptide(L)'
;MIEVSHLVKEFKIPVQKKGRLAAVRNLFSGEHTIKRAVDDITFSVDDGEIVGFIGKNGAGKSTTIKMLSGILQPTSGNVTVDGIKPFEQRMENAKQIGVVFGQKTQLWWDVPLIESYRLLREIYKIDNGTYHKNLDRYIPML
;
A
#
# COMPACT_ATOMS: atom_id res chain seq x y z
N MET A 1 -10.57 1.17 -12.81
CA MET A 1 -11.57 1.73 -11.85
C MET A 1 -11.29 1.25 -10.44
N ILE A 2 -11.44 2.11 -9.41
CA ILE A 2 -11.30 1.75 -7.98
C ILE A 2 -12.66 1.92 -7.31
N GLU A 3 -13.09 0.93 -6.53
CA GLU A 3 -14.32 1.00 -5.76
C GLU A 3 -14.04 0.65 -4.30
N VAL A 4 -14.52 1.49 -3.40
CA VAL A 4 -14.37 1.35 -1.96
C VAL A 4 -15.74 1.51 -1.30
N SER A 5 -16.15 0.55 -0.50
CA SER A 5 -17.46 0.54 0.15
C SER A 5 -17.33 0.15 1.62
N HIS A 6 -17.76 1.06 2.51
CA HIS A 6 -17.78 0.87 3.96
C HIS A 6 -16.46 0.35 4.52
N LEU A 7 -15.33 0.89 4.01
CA LEU A 7 -14.01 0.40 4.36
C LEU A 7 -13.60 0.82 5.76
N VAL A 8 -13.26 -0.17 6.59
CA VAL A 8 -12.81 0.01 7.97
C VAL A 8 -11.47 -0.67 8.19
N LYS A 9 -10.57 0.00 8.90
CA LYS A 9 -9.35 -0.61 9.40
C LYS A 9 -9.11 -0.31 10.86
N GLU A 10 -9.05 -1.37 11.64
CA GLU A 10 -8.74 -1.34 13.07
C GLU A 10 -7.41 -2.05 13.35
N PHE A 11 -6.68 -1.51 14.31
CA PHE A 11 -5.45 -2.11 14.85
C PHE A 11 -5.65 -2.40 16.33
N LYS A 12 -5.32 -3.62 16.75
CA LYS A 12 -5.23 -4.00 18.15
C LYS A 12 -3.86 -3.57 18.69
N ILE A 13 -3.84 -2.62 19.59
CA ILE A 13 -2.61 -2.12 20.23
C ILE A 13 -2.57 -2.66 21.65
N PRO A 14 -1.55 -3.43 22.05
CA PRO A 14 -1.44 -3.92 23.41
C PRO A 14 -1.29 -2.74 24.38
N VAL A 15 -2.06 -2.77 25.47
CA VAL A 15 -1.99 -1.76 26.54
C VAL A 15 -0.71 -1.99 27.35
N GLN A 16 0.24 -1.07 27.24
CA GLN A 16 1.46 -1.12 28.06
C GLN A 16 1.19 -0.59 29.46
N LYS A 17 1.15 -1.48 30.44
CA LYS A 17 1.07 -1.10 31.88
C LYS A 17 2.45 -0.60 32.32
N LYS A 18 2.48 0.56 32.99
CA LYS A 18 3.70 1.16 33.56
C LYS A 18 3.96 0.61 34.98
N GLY A 19 5.23 0.42 35.35
CA GLY A 19 5.64 0.00 36.70
C GLY A 19 6.82 -0.94 36.71
N ARG A 20 7.42 -1.18 37.89
CA ARG A 20 8.65 -1.99 38.09
C ARG A 20 8.52 -3.46 37.59
N LEU A 21 7.30 -4.01 37.59
CA LEU A 21 6.98 -5.36 37.12
C LEU A 21 6.17 -5.33 35.81
N ALA A 22 6.20 -4.21 35.08
CA ALA A 22 5.43 -4.02 33.86
C ALA A 22 5.79 -5.03 32.76
N ALA A 23 7.06 -5.40 32.64
CA ALA A 23 7.53 -6.36 31.64
C ALA A 23 6.85 -7.73 31.80
N VAL A 24 6.79 -8.25 33.01
CA VAL A 24 6.16 -9.54 33.29
C VAL A 24 4.63 -9.45 33.15
N ARG A 25 4.01 -8.38 33.67
CA ARG A 25 2.55 -8.18 33.54
C ARG A 25 2.10 -7.98 32.10
N ASN A 26 2.90 -7.30 31.26
CA ASN A 26 2.58 -7.08 29.85
C ASN A 26 2.66 -8.36 29.02
N LEU A 27 3.51 -9.33 29.39
CA LEU A 27 3.56 -10.65 28.76
C LEU A 27 2.28 -11.49 28.97
N PHE A 28 1.60 -11.28 30.10
CA PHE A 28 0.39 -12.05 30.45
C PHE A 28 -0.91 -11.24 30.35
N SER A 29 -0.84 -9.92 30.13
CA SER A 29 -2.04 -9.09 29.96
C SER A 29 -2.50 -9.15 28.50
N GLY A 30 -3.58 -9.84 28.23
CA GLY A 30 -4.26 -9.84 26.91
C GLY A 30 -5.08 -8.56 26.63
N GLU A 31 -4.88 -7.49 27.40
CA GLU A 31 -5.61 -6.23 27.22
C GLU A 31 -5.11 -5.48 25.97
N HIS A 32 -6.03 -5.20 25.07
CA HIS A 32 -5.75 -4.45 23.83
C HIS A 32 -6.69 -3.25 23.73
N THR A 33 -6.16 -2.14 23.24
CA THR A 33 -6.96 -0.99 22.80
C THR A 33 -7.13 -1.08 21.30
N ILE A 34 -8.37 -0.92 20.83
CA ILE A 34 -8.66 -0.85 19.41
C ILE A 34 -8.44 0.58 18.93
N LYS A 35 -7.53 0.75 17.99
CA LYS A 35 -7.33 2.02 17.28
C LYS A 35 -7.92 1.89 15.88
N ARG A 36 -8.99 2.63 15.61
CA ARG A 36 -9.58 2.72 14.28
C ARG A 36 -8.78 3.72 13.45
N ALA A 37 -8.12 3.23 12.40
CA ALA A 37 -7.25 4.01 11.52
C ALA A 37 -7.98 4.48 10.26
N VAL A 38 -8.98 3.73 9.81
CA VAL A 38 -9.92 4.09 8.75
C VAL A 38 -11.32 3.75 9.26
N ASP A 39 -12.23 4.70 9.15
CA ASP A 39 -13.57 4.62 9.74
C ASP A 39 -14.64 4.84 8.67
N ASP A 40 -15.15 3.75 8.16
CA ASP A 40 -16.32 3.67 7.26
C ASP A 40 -16.24 4.64 6.07
N ILE A 41 -15.20 4.51 5.24
CA ILE A 41 -15.08 5.33 4.03
C ILE A 41 -15.66 4.63 2.81
N THR A 42 -16.34 5.39 1.98
CA THR A 42 -16.92 4.95 0.70
C THR A 42 -16.59 5.97 -0.38
N PHE A 43 -16.00 5.52 -1.49
CA PHE A 43 -15.70 6.34 -2.67
C PHE A 43 -15.41 5.45 -3.89
N SER A 44 -15.44 6.06 -5.06
CA SER A 44 -14.99 5.44 -6.32
C SER A 44 -14.04 6.37 -7.06
N VAL A 45 -13.19 5.80 -7.90
CA VAL A 45 -12.32 6.52 -8.84
C VAL A 45 -12.47 5.85 -10.20
N ASP A 46 -12.90 6.61 -11.19
CA ASP A 46 -13.11 6.12 -12.55
C ASP A 46 -11.80 6.04 -13.35
N ASP A 47 -11.83 5.33 -14.47
CA ASP A 47 -10.67 5.21 -15.35
C ASP A 47 -10.32 6.58 -15.96
N GLY A 48 -9.03 6.90 -15.96
CA GLY A 48 -8.51 8.18 -16.43
C GLY A 48 -8.66 9.34 -15.44
N GLU A 49 -9.28 9.12 -14.29
CA GLU A 49 -9.45 10.13 -13.26
C GLU A 49 -8.18 10.32 -12.42
N ILE A 50 -7.89 11.58 -12.04
CA ILE A 50 -6.82 11.93 -11.11
C ILE A 50 -7.45 12.46 -9.83
N VAL A 51 -7.30 11.72 -8.74
CA VAL A 51 -7.91 12.05 -7.45
C VAL A 51 -6.87 12.40 -6.39
N GLY A 52 -7.06 13.54 -5.73
CA GLY A 52 -6.26 13.96 -4.58
C GLY A 52 -6.85 13.44 -3.26
N PHE A 53 -6.12 12.57 -2.56
CA PHE A 53 -6.53 12.06 -1.24
C PHE A 53 -5.94 12.92 -0.13
N ILE A 54 -6.68 13.94 0.32
CA ILE A 54 -6.22 14.96 1.28
C ILE A 54 -6.80 14.74 2.69
N GLY A 55 -6.12 15.25 3.70
CA GLY A 55 -6.56 15.14 5.10
C GLY A 55 -5.41 15.34 6.10
N LYS A 56 -5.74 15.49 7.36
CA LYS A 56 -4.75 15.65 8.46
C LYS A 56 -3.81 14.45 8.60
N ASN A 57 -2.67 14.65 9.26
CA ASN A 57 -1.79 13.53 9.62
C ASN A 57 -2.54 12.57 10.56
N GLY A 58 -2.45 11.27 10.28
CA GLY A 58 -3.19 10.25 11.03
C GLY A 58 -4.63 10.00 10.57
N ALA A 59 -5.13 10.71 9.55
CA ALA A 59 -6.49 10.52 9.02
C ALA A 59 -6.71 9.22 8.21
N GLY A 60 -5.76 8.29 8.21
CA GLY A 60 -5.93 7.01 7.53
C GLY A 60 -5.47 6.97 6.08
N LYS A 61 -5.02 8.08 5.47
CA LYS A 61 -4.63 8.15 4.05
C LYS A 61 -3.70 7.03 3.60
N SER A 62 -2.54 6.92 4.25
CA SER A 62 -1.55 5.87 3.92
C SER A 62 -2.05 4.47 4.23
N THR A 63 -2.96 4.32 5.21
CA THR A 63 -3.59 3.05 5.54
C THR A 63 -4.53 2.63 4.42
N THR A 64 -5.32 3.55 3.89
CA THR A 64 -6.20 3.32 2.74
C THR A 64 -5.39 2.92 1.51
N ILE A 65 -4.34 3.67 1.15
CA ILE A 65 -3.47 3.32 0.01
C ILE A 65 -2.85 1.92 0.17
N LYS A 66 -2.45 1.53 1.39
CA LYS A 66 -1.95 0.18 1.67
C LYS A 66 -3.01 -0.91 1.50
N MET A 67 -4.28 -0.60 1.74
CA MET A 67 -5.38 -1.54 1.46
C MET A 67 -5.66 -1.65 -0.04
N LEU A 68 -5.66 -0.54 -0.77
CA LEU A 68 -5.79 -0.53 -2.24
C LEU A 68 -4.64 -1.27 -2.92
N SER A 69 -3.43 -1.19 -2.38
CA SER A 69 -2.26 -1.90 -2.92
C SER A 69 -2.16 -3.37 -2.48
N GLY A 70 -3.11 -3.89 -1.68
CA GLY A 70 -3.09 -5.26 -1.20
C GLY A 70 -2.07 -5.57 -0.11
N ILE A 71 -1.32 -4.55 0.38
CA ILE A 71 -0.35 -4.71 1.47
C ILE A 71 -1.06 -4.96 2.80
N LEU A 72 -2.21 -4.33 3.00
CA LEU A 72 -2.95 -4.38 4.25
C LEU A 72 -4.38 -4.88 4.02
N GLN A 73 -4.80 -5.86 4.83
CA GLN A 73 -6.16 -6.37 4.80
C GLN A 73 -7.11 -5.41 5.53
N PRO A 74 -8.28 -5.06 4.97
CA PRO A 74 -9.36 -4.41 5.68
C PRO A 74 -9.83 -5.20 6.92
N THR A 75 -10.35 -4.51 7.92
CA THR A 75 -11.07 -5.17 9.03
C THR A 75 -12.50 -5.50 8.62
N SER A 76 -13.12 -4.59 7.87
CA SER A 76 -14.44 -4.79 7.24
C SER A 76 -14.60 -3.86 6.04
N GLY A 77 -15.71 -4.02 5.32
CA GLY A 77 -15.97 -3.31 4.07
C GLY A 77 -15.34 -4.01 2.87
N ASN A 78 -15.51 -3.41 1.70
CA ASN A 78 -15.05 -3.98 0.44
C ASN A 78 -14.18 -2.99 -0.32
N VAL A 79 -13.20 -3.52 -1.05
CA VAL A 79 -12.34 -2.75 -1.94
C VAL A 79 -12.03 -3.56 -3.17
N THR A 80 -12.19 -2.96 -4.34
CA THR A 80 -11.78 -3.52 -5.63
C THR A 80 -10.92 -2.52 -6.41
N VAL A 81 -9.95 -3.04 -7.13
CA VAL A 81 -9.12 -2.30 -8.08
C VAL A 81 -9.19 -3.07 -9.39
N ASP A 82 -9.78 -2.47 -10.41
CA ASP A 82 -10.09 -3.11 -11.70
C ASP A 82 -10.80 -4.47 -11.55
N GLY A 83 -11.79 -4.52 -10.64
CA GLY A 83 -12.57 -5.72 -10.33
C GLY A 83 -11.85 -6.75 -9.47
N ILE A 84 -10.56 -6.52 -9.14
CA ILE A 84 -9.74 -7.42 -8.30
C ILE A 84 -9.84 -6.98 -6.85
N LYS A 85 -9.97 -7.94 -5.93
CA LYS A 85 -9.83 -7.70 -4.49
C LYS A 85 -8.36 -7.72 -4.09
N PRO A 86 -7.74 -6.57 -3.76
CA PRO A 86 -6.29 -6.44 -3.66
C PRO A 86 -5.63 -7.37 -2.65
N PHE A 87 -6.27 -7.62 -1.52
CA PHE A 87 -5.69 -8.48 -0.49
C PHE A 87 -5.84 -9.97 -0.82
N GLU A 88 -6.96 -10.39 -1.42
CA GLU A 88 -7.22 -11.78 -1.76
C GLU A 88 -6.39 -12.23 -2.97
N GLN A 89 -6.17 -11.33 -3.92
CA GLN A 89 -5.52 -11.58 -5.20
C GLN A 89 -4.26 -10.69 -5.37
N ARG A 90 -3.36 -10.70 -4.38
CA ARG A 90 -2.20 -9.79 -4.30
C ARG A 90 -1.31 -9.80 -5.53
N MET A 91 -1.03 -10.98 -6.07
CA MET A 91 -0.14 -11.11 -7.23
C MET A 91 -0.75 -10.50 -8.48
N GLU A 92 -2.07 -10.69 -8.68
CA GLU A 92 -2.78 -10.14 -9.83
C GLU A 92 -2.91 -8.62 -9.69
N ASN A 93 -3.28 -8.13 -8.51
CA ASN A 93 -3.33 -6.70 -8.22
C ASN A 93 -1.97 -6.02 -8.44
N ALA A 94 -0.88 -6.62 -7.95
CA ALA A 94 0.47 -6.06 -8.07
C ALA A 94 0.95 -5.93 -9.53
N LYS A 95 0.45 -6.76 -10.44
CA LYS A 95 0.79 -6.67 -11.89
C LYS A 95 0.11 -5.48 -12.58
N GLN A 96 -1.01 -4.99 -12.03
CA GLN A 96 -1.84 -3.95 -12.64
C GLN A 96 -1.62 -2.57 -12.05
N ILE A 97 -0.99 -2.47 -10.88
CA ILE A 97 -0.78 -1.20 -10.20
C ILE A 97 0.70 -0.81 -10.12
N GLY A 98 0.97 0.49 -10.18
CA GLY A 98 2.23 1.08 -9.75
C GLY A 98 2.01 1.88 -8.47
N VAL A 99 2.83 1.66 -7.43
CA VAL A 99 2.71 2.36 -6.15
C VAL A 99 4.02 2.99 -5.75
N VAL A 100 4.00 4.29 -5.46
CA VAL A 100 5.16 5.03 -4.95
C VAL A 100 4.87 5.48 -3.53
N PHE A 101 5.64 4.97 -2.56
CA PHE A 101 5.48 5.29 -1.15
C PHE A 101 6.51 6.33 -0.68
N GLY A 102 6.00 7.51 -0.36
CA GLY A 102 6.70 8.54 0.40
C GLY A 102 8.08 8.93 -0.14
N GLN A 103 9.03 9.14 0.75
CA GLN A 103 10.37 9.63 0.44
C GLN A 103 11.39 8.51 0.18
N LYS A 104 10.95 7.26 0.11
CA LYS A 104 11.86 6.14 -0.17
C LYS A 104 11.98 5.93 -1.66
N THR A 105 13.20 5.98 -2.17
CA THR A 105 13.46 5.59 -3.53
C THR A 105 13.10 4.10 -3.71
N GLN A 106 12.48 3.75 -4.82
CA GLN A 106 12.20 2.36 -5.17
C GLN A 106 13.40 1.70 -5.86
N LEU A 107 14.39 2.51 -6.21
CA LEU A 107 15.61 2.07 -6.86
C LEU A 107 16.65 1.75 -5.79
N TRP A 108 17.42 0.71 -6.02
CA TRP A 108 18.55 0.36 -5.15
C TRP A 108 19.68 1.35 -5.39
N TRP A 109 20.03 2.10 -4.36
CA TRP A 109 21.04 3.15 -4.41
C TRP A 109 22.48 2.62 -4.48
N ASP A 110 22.67 1.35 -4.17
CA ASP A 110 23.95 0.63 -4.16
C ASP A 110 24.24 -0.13 -5.48
N VAL A 111 23.32 -0.08 -6.45
CA VAL A 111 23.51 -0.66 -7.77
C VAL A 111 23.25 0.36 -8.87
N PRO A 112 23.86 0.20 -10.05
CA PRO A 112 23.61 1.09 -11.19
C PRO A 112 22.12 1.13 -11.55
N LEU A 113 21.63 2.31 -11.91
CA LEU A 113 20.21 2.53 -12.25
C LEU A 113 19.68 1.52 -13.29
N ILE A 114 20.52 1.20 -14.27
CA ILE A 114 20.15 0.26 -15.33
C ILE A 114 19.88 -1.16 -14.80
N GLU A 115 20.59 -1.59 -13.77
CA GLU A 115 20.37 -2.89 -13.15
C GLU A 115 19.06 -2.91 -12.36
N SER A 116 18.71 -1.81 -11.70
CA SER A 116 17.39 -1.65 -11.08
C SER A 116 16.27 -1.78 -12.12
N TYR A 117 16.42 -1.16 -13.30
CA TYR A 117 15.44 -1.27 -14.38
C TYR A 117 15.38 -2.69 -14.98
N ARG A 118 16.52 -3.37 -15.11
CA ARG A 118 16.56 -4.77 -15.56
C ARG A 118 15.79 -5.67 -14.60
N LEU A 119 16.00 -5.51 -13.31
CA LEU A 119 15.29 -6.28 -12.30
C LEU A 119 13.78 -5.99 -12.30
N LEU A 120 13.38 -4.72 -12.42
CA LEU A 120 11.97 -4.35 -12.56
C LEU A 120 11.35 -4.97 -13.83
N ARG A 121 12.07 -5.00 -14.95
CA ARG A 121 11.63 -5.71 -16.16
C ARG A 121 11.28 -7.16 -15.87
N GLU A 122 12.16 -7.88 -15.17
CA GLU A 122 11.94 -9.30 -14.83
C GLU A 122 10.76 -9.49 -13.86
N ILE A 123 10.64 -8.61 -12.83
CA ILE A 123 9.55 -8.66 -11.85
C ILE A 123 8.20 -8.45 -12.53
N TYR A 124 8.10 -7.45 -13.41
CA TYR A 124 6.86 -7.10 -14.12
C TYR A 124 6.68 -7.86 -15.44
N LYS A 125 7.63 -8.74 -15.79
CA LYS A 125 7.62 -9.53 -17.04
C LYS A 125 7.44 -8.68 -18.29
N ILE A 126 8.13 -7.54 -18.34
CA ILE A 126 8.08 -6.62 -19.48
C ILE A 126 8.93 -7.20 -20.62
N ASP A 127 8.37 -7.29 -21.82
CA ASP A 127 9.10 -7.74 -23.00
C ASP A 127 10.25 -6.79 -23.38
N ASN A 128 11.25 -7.32 -24.07
CA ASN A 128 12.44 -6.56 -24.43
C ASN A 128 12.14 -5.34 -25.31
N GLY A 129 11.20 -5.43 -26.23
CA GLY A 129 10.85 -4.33 -27.13
C GLY A 129 10.25 -3.15 -26.36
N THR A 130 9.27 -3.43 -25.52
CA THR A 130 8.65 -2.43 -24.62
C THR A 130 9.67 -1.84 -23.64
N TYR A 131 10.57 -2.68 -23.09
CA TYR A 131 11.61 -2.22 -22.17
C TYR A 131 12.54 -1.21 -22.84
N HIS A 132 13.12 -1.51 -24.00
CA HIS A 132 14.01 -0.60 -24.72
C HIS A 132 13.28 0.67 -25.15
N LYS A 133 12.07 0.55 -25.71
CA LYS A 133 11.24 1.71 -26.07
C LYS A 133 11.01 2.66 -24.89
N ASN A 134 10.76 2.12 -23.71
CA ASN A 134 10.58 2.92 -22.50
C ASN A 134 11.89 3.58 -22.04
N LEU A 135 13.03 2.87 -22.09
CA LEU A 135 14.33 3.46 -21.78
C LEU A 135 14.65 4.63 -22.71
N ASP A 136 14.51 4.43 -24.02
CA ASP A 136 14.78 5.47 -25.03
C ASP A 136 13.86 6.69 -24.85
N ARG A 137 12.64 6.47 -24.40
CA ARG A 137 11.68 7.54 -24.17
C ARG A 137 11.94 8.32 -22.87
N TYR A 138 12.21 7.62 -21.78
CA TYR A 138 12.19 8.24 -20.43
C TYR A 138 13.57 8.64 -19.90
N ILE A 139 14.66 7.95 -20.29
CA ILE A 139 16.01 8.34 -19.85
C ILE A 139 16.36 9.79 -20.24
N PRO A 140 16.06 10.27 -21.47
CA PRO A 140 16.36 11.65 -21.85
C PRO A 140 15.53 12.70 -21.10
N MET A 141 14.49 12.29 -20.37
CA MET A 141 13.60 13.18 -19.60
C MET A 141 14.03 13.33 -18.13
N LEU A 142 15.00 12.53 -17.67
CA LEU A 142 15.55 12.54 -16.32
C LEU A 142 16.80 13.38 -16.22
#